data_95ce18883ac3bd92ac0427ceae44a8a1
#
_entry.id   95ce18883ac3bd92ac0427ceae44a8a1
#
_cell.length_a   1.000
_cell.length_b   1.000
_cell.length_c   1.000
_cell.angle_alpha   90.00
_cell.angle_beta   90.00
_cell.angle_gamma   90.00
#
_symmetry.space_group_name_H-M   'P 1'
#
loop_
_entity.id
_entity.type
_entity.pdbx_description
1 polymer ?
#
loop_
_entity_poly.entity_id
_entity_poly.type
_entity_poly.pdbx_seq_one_letter_code
_entity_poly.pdbx_strand_id
1 'polypeptide(L)'
;DPFQPEAIQKLYTIKGRSRNKPIPILVGSYQDVENVAQNLPKIFFQLIKQFWPGALTLIVEAKGLPTQITAGGKTVGLRMPNHPIALKMLRCFAGPIATTSANKSNKAPATSKSQIERELGSLVDLIIDGGETNTGISSTVIDLIKTPPKVLRQGKIFIEVETPQS
;
A
#
# COMPACT_ATOMS: atom_id res chain seq x y z
N ASP A 1 -4.64 -8.27 -8.37
CA ASP A 1 -5.72 -8.76 -7.52
C ASP A 1 -5.12 -9.43 -6.29
N PRO A 2 -5.41 -8.96 -5.05
CA PRO A 2 -4.88 -9.53 -3.82
C PRO A 2 -5.44 -10.92 -3.50
N PHE A 3 -6.51 -11.34 -4.17
CA PHE A 3 -7.15 -12.63 -3.97
C PHE A 3 -6.70 -13.70 -4.98
N GLN A 4 -5.82 -13.34 -5.92
CA GLN A 4 -5.25 -14.28 -6.90
C GLN A 4 -3.84 -14.72 -6.49
N PRO A 5 -3.64 -15.97 -6.02
CA PRO A 5 -2.36 -16.44 -5.52
C PRO A 5 -1.23 -16.34 -6.56
N GLU A 6 -1.55 -16.59 -7.82
CA GLU A 6 -0.58 -16.53 -8.93
C GLU A 6 -0.06 -15.11 -9.16
N ALA A 7 -0.95 -14.10 -9.13
CA ALA A 7 -0.57 -12.69 -9.26
C ALA A 7 0.32 -12.25 -8.09
N ILE A 8 0.00 -12.69 -6.87
CA ILE A 8 0.81 -12.40 -5.68
C ILE A 8 2.18 -13.08 -5.81
N GLN A 9 2.22 -14.34 -6.24
CA GLN A 9 3.47 -15.07 -6.44
C GLN A 9 4.34 -14.38 -7.50
N LYS A 10 3.76 -13.97 -8.62
CA LYS A 10 4.45 -13.22 -9.69
C LYS A 10 5.06 -11.93 -9.14
N LEU A 11 4.31 -11.18 -8.30
CA LEU A 11 4.78 -9.95 -7.67
C LEU A 11 6.00 -10.20 -6.77
N TYR A 12 5.99 -11.24 -5.94
CA TYR A 12 7.15 -11.61 -5.10
C TYR A 12 8.37 -11.97 -5.96
N THR A 13 8.17 -12.74 -7.03
CA THR A 13 9.23 -13.17 -7.95
C THR A 13 9.87 -11.99 -8.67
N ILE A 14 9.05 -11.12 -9.29
CA ILE A 14 9.53 -9.92 -10.00
C ILE A 14 10.35 -9.02 -9.08
N LYS A 15 9.90 -8.87 -7.85
CA LYS A 15 10.55 -8.00 -6.86
C LYS A 15 11.80 -8.61 -6.23
N GLY A 16 11.98 -9.93 -6.28
CA GLY A 16 12.93 -10.61 -5.39
C GLY A 16 12.63 -10.30 -3.91
N ARG A 17 11.32 -10.23 -3.56
CA ARG A 17 10.88 -9.83 -2.22
C ARG A 17 10.84 -11.04 -1.29
N SER A 18 11.35 -10.87 -0.06
CA SER A 18 11.19 -11.88 0.97
C SER A 18 9.71 -12.06 1.33
N ARG A 19 9.28 -13.33 1.45
CA ARG A 19 7.88 -13.71 1.75
C ARG A 19 7.42 -13.32 3.17
N ASN A 20 8.35 -13.00 4.07
CA ASN A 20 8.04 -12.50 5.41
C ASN A 20 7.72 -10.99 5.45
N LYS A 21 7.69 -10.31 4.29
CA LYS A 21 7.34 -8.89 4.18
C LYS A 21 5.93 -8.76 3.59
N PRO A 22 4.93 -8.30 4.36
CA PRO A 22 3.56 -8.15 3.88
C PRO A 22 3.48 -7.18 2.70
N ILE A 23 2.47 -7.37 1.86
CA ILE A 23 2.21 -6.53 0.69
C ILE A 23 1.09 -5.55 1.04
N PRO A 24 1.32 -4.24 0.95
CA PRO A 24 0.26 -3.26 1.13
C PRO A 24 -0.74 -3.27 -0.03
N ILE A 25 -1.95 -2.81 0.27
CA ILE A 25 -3.07 -2.74 -0.67
C ILE A 25 -3.42 -1.29 -0.93
N LEU A 26 -3.60 -0.94 -2.20
CA LEU A 26 -4.25 0.29 -2.60
C LEU A 26 -5.76 0.08 -2.75
N VAL A 27 -6.52 1.08 -2.28
CA VAL A 27 -7.97 1.13 -2.34
C VAL A 27 -8.42 2.38 -3.10
N GLY A 28 -9.50 2.26 -3.87
CA GLY A 28 -10.11 3.37 -4.62
C GLY A 28 -11.37 3.91 -3.96
N SER A 29 -11.93 3.17 -3.01
CA SER A 29 -13.18 3.47 -2.32
C SER A 29 -13.15 2.94 -0.87
N TYR A 30 -14.13 3.36 -0.07
CA TYR A 30 -14.33 2.79 1.27
C TYR A 30 -14.83 1.34 1.19
N GLN A 31 -15.61 1.00 0.17
CA GLN A 31 -16.06 -0.37 -0.05
C GLN A 31 -14.87 -1.34 -0.23
N ASP A 32 -13.79 -0.90 -0.90
CA ASP A 32 -12.58 -1.72 -1.01
C ASP A 32 -11.93 -1.97 0.35
N VAL A 33 -12.01 -1.00 1.27
CA VAL A 33 -11.51 -1.19 2.65
C VAL A 33 -12.31 -2.29 3.36
N GLU A 34 -13.64 -2.26 3.28
CA GLU A 34 -14.52 -3.24 3.93
C GLU A 34 -14.33 -4.67 3.38
N ASN A 35 -13.85 -4.79 2.14
CA ASN A 35 -13.55 -6.07 1.52
C ASN A 35 -12.28 -6.73 2.08
N VAL A 36 -11.33 -5.94 2.63
CA VAL A 36 -10.00 -6.44 3.01
C VAL A 36 -9.62 -6.16 4.47
N ALA A 37 -10.45 -5.43 5.20
CA ALA A 37 -10.20 -5.05 6.59
C ALA A 37 -11.45 -5.18 7.46
N GLN A 38 -11.23 -5.35 8.76
CA GLN A 38 -12.28 -5.46 9.77
C GLN A 38 -11.84 -4.79 11.07
N ASN A 39 -12.78 -4.63 12.01
CA ASN A 39 -12.53 -4.08 13.35
C ASN A 39 -11.80 -2.73 13.33
N LEU A 40 -12.21 -1.85 12.42
CA LEU A 40 -11.56 -0.55 12.21
C LEU A 40 -11.77 0.37 13.43
N PRO A 41 -10.71 0.87 14.08
CA PRO A 41 -10.83 1.76 15.22
C PRO A 41 -11.33 3.15 14.81
N LYS A 42 -11.92 3.91 15.73
CA LYS A 42 -12.43 5.28 15.46
C LYS A 42 -11.37 6.20 14.84
N ILE A 43 -10.13 6.09 15.27
CA ILE A 43 -9.00 6.88 14.75
C ILE A 43 -8.76 6.62 13.25
N PHE A 44 -9.06 5.43 12.73
CA PHE A 44 -8.97 5.13 11.30
C PHE A 44 -9.80 6.11 10.48
N PHE A 45 -11.07 6.33 10.87
CA PHE A 45 -11.99 7.21 10.14
C PHE A 45 -11.56 8.68 10.20
N GLN A 46 -10.99 9.11 11.31
CA GLN A 46 -10.44 10.47 11.46
C GLN A 46 -9.26 10.68 10.52
N LEU A 47 -8.32 9.73 10.48
CA LEU A 47 -7.13 9.81 9.65
C LEU A 47 -7.46 9.75 8.15
N ILE A 48 -8.36 8.87 7.71
CA ILE A 48 -8.72 8.81 6.28
C ILE A 48 -9.44 10.07 5.82
N LYS A 49 -10.31 10.65 6.65
CA LYS A 49 -11.00 11.91 6.34
C LYS A 49 -10.01 13.06 6.10
N GLN A 50 -8.91 13.09 6.83
CA GLN A 50 -7.92 14.16 6.78
C GLN A 50 -6.85 13.93 5.72
N PHE A 51 -6.43 12.69 5.49
CA PHE A 51 -5.21 12.37 4.74
C PHE A 51 -5.41 11.49 3.51
N TRP A 52 -6.63 10.99 3.24
CA TRP A 52 -6.93 10.24 2.03
C TRP A 52 -7.83 11.04 1.07
N PRO A 53 -7.55 10.97 -0.24
CA PRO A 53 -6.40 10.34 -0.90
C PRO A 53 -5.08 11.01 -0.55
N GLY A 54 -4.02 10.20 -0.31
CA GLY A 54 -2.75 10.80 0.11
C GLY A 54 -1.61 9.82 0.39
N ALA A 55 -0.56 10.37 1.02
CA ALA A 55 0.66 9.64 1.34
C ALA A 55 0.62 9.02 2.76
N LEU A 56 -0.54 8.52 3.19
CA LEU A 56 -0.73 7.83 4.46
C LEU A 56 -1.11 6.37 4.24
N THR A 57 -0.36 5.46 4.87
CA THR A 57 -0.66 4.03 4.93
C THR A 57 -1.04 3.66 6.36
N LEU A 58 -2.19 3.03 6.53
CA LEU A 58 -2.72 2.60 7.82
C LEU A 58 -2.68 1.08 7.91
N ILE A 59 -2.04 0.55 8.96
CA ILE A 59 -2.04 -0.88 9.25
C ILE A 59 -3.25 -1.17 10.14
N VAL A 60 -4.09 -2.06 9.66
CA VAL A 60 -5.35 -2.47 10.29
C VAL A 60 -5.48 -3.99 10.30
N GLU A 61 -6.49 -4.51 10.98
CA GLU A 61 -6.79 -5.94 10.97
C GLU A 61 -7.26 -6.37 9.58
N ALA A 62 -6.64 -7.42 9.05
CA ALA A 62 -6.96 -7.97 7.74
C ALA A 62 -8.23 -8.82 7.79
N LYS A 63 -9.00 -8.82 6.71
CA LYS A 63 -10.20 -9.64 6.50
C LYS A 63 -10.10 -10.38 5.18
N GLY A 64 -10.22 -11.71 5.22
CA GLY A 64 -10.34 -12.54 4.01
C GLY A 64 -9.14 -12.55 3.06
N LEU A 65 -8.02 -11.94 3.45
CA LEU A 65 -6.82 -11.87 2.62
C LEU A 65 -5.98 -13.16 2.69
N PRO A 66 -5.40 -13.59 1.57
CA PRO A 66 -4.45 -14.70 1.55
C PRO A 66 -3.24 -14.43 2.46
N THR A 67 -2.70 -15.50 3.06
CA THR A 67 -1.53 -15.43 3.95
C THR A 67 -0.28 -14.85 3.26
N GLN A 68 -0.18 -14.98 1.96
CA GLN A 68 0.88 -14.36 1.16
C GLN A 68 0.84 -12.83 1.22
N ILE A 69 -0.33 -12.21 1.26
CA ILE A 69 -0.49 -10.74 1.40
C ILE A 69 -0.06 -10.29 2.79
N THR A 70 -0.50 -11.01 3.82
CA THR A 70 -0.25 -10.65 5.22
C THR A 70 1.09 -11.17 5.74
N ALA A 71 1.86 -11.92 4.93
CA ALA A 71 3.07 -12.63 5.33
C ALA A 71 2.85 -13.54 6.55
N GLY A 72 1.69 -14.20 6.61
CA GLY A 72 1.28 -15.06 7.73
C GLY A 72 0.75 -14.32 8.97
N GLY A 73 0.73 -12.99 8.92
CA GLY A 73 0.16 -12.15 9.99
C GLY A 73 -1.36 -11.94 9.87
N LYS A 74 -1.89 -11.10 10.75
CA LYS A 74 -3.33 -10.75 10.82
C LYS A 74 -3.60 -9.31 10.39
N THR A 75 -2.63 -8.63 9.80
CA THR A 75 -2.72 -7.20 9.49
C THR A 75 -2.42 -6.90 8.04
N VAL A 76 -2.95 -5.79 7.55
CA VAL A 76 -2.70 -5.29 6.20
C VAL A 76 -2.50 -3.77 6.24
N GLY A 77 -1.56 -3.28 5.42
CA GLY A 77 -1.38 -1.85 5.20
C GLY A 77 -2.28 -1.36 4.07
N LEU A 78 -3.14 -0.39 4.32
CA LEU A 78 -4.05 0.19 3.35
C LEU A 78 -3.69 1.62 3.02
N ARG A 79 -3.84 2.02 1.76
CA ARG A 79 -3.64 3.39 1.30
C ARG A 79 -4.57 3.73 0.13
N MET A 80 -5.15 4.93 0.14
CA MET A 80 -5.78 5.53 -1.04
C MET A 80 -4.79 6.52 -1.68
N PRO A 81 -4.28 6.25 -2.90
CA PRO A 81 -3.26 7.10 -3.50
C PRO A 81 -3.85 8.43 -3.99
N ASN A 82 -3.11 9.53 -3.84
CA ASN A 82 -3.46 10.80 -4.47
C ASN A 82 -2.76 10.92 -5.83
N HIS A 83 -3.24 10.14 -6.80
CA HIS A 83 -2.75 10.16 -8.18
C HIS A 83 -3.90 9.83 -9.13
N PRO A 84 -4.23 10.70 -10.10
CA PRO A 84 -5.44 10.57 -10.91
C PRO A 84 -5.47 9.27 -11.72
N ILE A 85 -4.35 8.88 -12.33
CA ILE A 85 -4.26 7.63 -13.10
C ILE A 85 -4.41 6.41 -12.18
N ALA A 86 -3.75 6.39 -11.01
CA ALA A 86 -3.88 5.29 -10.06
C ALA A 86 -5.30 5.16 -9.52
N LEU A 87 -5.97 6.27 -9.20
CA LEU A 87 -7.37 6.27 -8.76
C LEU A 87 -8.31 5.80 -9.88
N LYS A 88 -8.07 6.24 -11.13
CA LYS A 88 -8.86 5.76 -12.27
C LYS A 88 -8.67 4.25 -12.46
N MET A 89 -7.44 3.76 -12.38
CA MET A 89 -7.15 2.33 -12.49
C MET A 89 -7.85 1.51 -11.40
N LEU A 90 -7.80 1.95 -10.14
CA LEU A 90 -8.51 1.31 -9.03
C LEU A 90 -10.01 1.24 -9.26
N ARG A 91 -10.62 2.35 -9.73
CA ARG A 91 -12.05 2.40 -10.05
C ARG A 91 -12.43 1.49 -11.22
N CYS A 92 -11.60 1.44 -12.28
CA CYS A 92 -11.84 0.55 -13.42
C CYS A 92 -11.68 -0.92 -13.04
N PHE A 93 -10.74 -1.24 -12.14
CA PHE A 93 -10.54 -2.59 -11.61
C PHE A 93 -11.69 -3.01 -10.67
N ALA A 94 -12.39 -2.02 -10.10
CA ALA A 94 -13.52 -2.18 -9.19
C ALA A 94 -13.18 -3.04 -7.95
N GLY A 95 -12.00 -2.81 -7.35
CA GLY A 95 -11.57 -3.54 -6.17
C GLY A 95 -10.17 -3.14 -5.67
N PRO A 96 -9.76 -3.72 -4.53
CA PRO A 96 -8.44 -3.48 -3.95
C PRO A 96 -7.32 -4.07 -4.81
N ILE A 97 -6.16 -3.42 -4.84
CA ILE A 97 -4.99 -3.87 -5.62
C ILE A 97 -3.78 -4.05 -4.71
N ALA A 98 -3.18 -5.25 -4.71
CA ALA A 98 -1.91 -5.52 -4.05
C ALA A 98 -0.78 -4.77 -4.76
N THR A 99 0.03 -4.03 -4.01
CA THR A 99 1.00 -3.12 -4.61
C THR A 99 2.36 -3.15 -3.94
N THR A 100 3.35 -2.70 -4.70
CA THR A 100 4.71 -2.49 -4.19
C THR A 100 5.34 -1.33 -4.94
N SER A 101 6.42 -0.76 -4.41
CA SER A 101 7.24 0.22 -5.15
C SER A 101 7.81 -0.40 -6.42
N ALA A 102 7.93 0.38 -7.49
CA ALA A 102 8.45 -0.07 -8.79
C ALA A 102 9.99 -0.12 -8.77
N ASN A 103 10.53 -1.18 -8.18
CA ASN A 103 11.98 -1.46 -8.09
C ASN A 103 12.21 -2.93 -7.75
N LYS A 104 13.38 -3.47 -7.99
CA LYS A 104 13.84 -4.69 -7.32
C LYS A 104 14.06 -4.43 -5.83
N SER A 105 13.85 -5.43 -4.99
CA SER A 105 14.06 -5.29 -3.53
C SER A 105 15.46 -4.74 -3.23
N ASN A 106 15.53 -3.83 -2.26
CA ASN A 106 16.75 -3.14 -1.83
C ASN A 106 17.36 -2.14 -2.84
N LYS A 107 16.69 -1.85 -3.95
CA LYS A 107 17.03 -0.73 -4.83
C LYS A 107 16.14 0.47 -4.58
N ALA A 108 16.55 1.65 -5.03
CA ALA A 108 15.72 2.84 -5.02
C ALA A 108 14.48 2.65 -5.92
N PRO A 109 13.30 3.18 -5.56
CA PRO A 109 12.14 3.17 -6.44
C PRO A 109 12.42 3.94 -7.74
N ALA A 110 11.96 3.40 -8.88
CA ALA A 110 12.00 4.10 -10.13
C ALA A 110 11.10 5.33 -10.09
N THR A 111 11.55 6.43 -10.69
CA THR A 111 10.83 7.71 -10.75
C THR A 111 10.31 8.05 -12.14
N SER A 112 10.70 7.30 -13.17
CA SER A 112 10.25 7.49 -14.55
C SER A 112 9.92 6.17 -15.24
N LYS A 113 9.09 6.24 -16.30
CA LYS A 113 8.78 5.10 -17.16
C LYS A 113 10.04 4.43 -17.71
N SER A 114 11.00 5.21 -18.22
CA SER A 114 12.24 4.68 -18.80
C SER A 114 13.09 3.88 -17.81
N GLN A 115 13.08 4.25 -16.52
CA GLN A 115 13.74 3.46 -15.48
C GLN A 115 13.02 2.13 -15.25
N ILE A 116 11.67 2.14 -15.23
CA ILE A 116 10.86 0.92 -15.08
C ILE A 116 11.08 -0.02 -16.26
N GLU A 117 11.09 0.49 -17.49
CA GLU A 117 11.33 -0.29 -18.68
C GLU A 117 12.69 -1.00 -18.65
N ARG A 118 13.74 -0.30 -18.22
CA ARG A 118 15.08 -0.90 -18.08
C ARG A 118 15.17 -1.95 -16.97
N GLU A 119 14.51 -1.73 -15.84
CA GLU A 119 14.67 -2.59 -14.65
C GLU A 119 13.67 -3.74 -14.58
N LEU A 120 12.45 -3.53 -15.05
CA LEU A 120 11.32 -4.43 -14.88
C LEU A 120 10.55 -4.72 -16.18
N GLY A 121 10.85 -4.03 -17.29
CA GLY A 121 10.02 -4.05 -18.50
C GLY A 121 9.72 -5.45 -19.04
N SER A 122 10.71 -6.35 -19.06
CA SER A 122 10.52 -7.74 -19.50
C SER A 122 9.79 -8.66 -18.49
N LEU A 123 9.55 -8.15 -17.28
CA LEU A 123 8.96 -8.94 -16.17
C LEU A 123 7.50 -8.58 -15.88
N VAL A 124 7.03 -7.45 -16.40
CA VAL A 124 5.66 -6.95 -16.18
C VAL A 124 4.85 -6.99 -17.46
N ASP A 125 3.55 -7.19 -17.32
CA ASP A 125 2.65 -7.35 -18.48
C ASP A 125 2.27 -6.01 -19.12
N LEU A 126 2.26 -4.92 -18.30
CA LEU A 126 1.88 -3.58 -18.75
C LEU A 126 2.62 -2.51 -17.93
N ILE A 127 3.08 -1.47 -18.62
CA ILE A 127 3.60 -0.25 -18.01
C ILE A 127 2.70 0.91 -18.41
N ILE A 128 2.06 1.52 -17.41
CA ILE A 128 1.26 2.73 -17.59
C ILE A 128 2.13 3.93 -17.26
N ASP A 129 2.29 4.83 -18.23
CA ASP A 129 3.02 6.08 -18.01
C ASP A 129 2.18 7.05 -17.19
N GLY A 130 2.60 7.28 -15.97
CA GLY A 130 1.99 8.23 -15.04
C GLY A 130 2.74 9.56 -14.94
N GLY A 131 3.73 9.77 -15.79
CA GLY A 131 4.68 10.88 -15.66
C GLY A 131 5.76 10.61 -14.61
N GLU A 132 6.59 11.61 -14.36
CA GLU A 132 7.65 11.53 -13.37
C GLU A 132 7.12 11.64 -11.93
N THR A 133 7.69 10.87 -11.02
CA THR A 133 7.37 10.97 -9.59
C THR A 133 8.29 11.97 -8.91
N ASN A 134 7.76 13.12 -8.59
CA ASN A 134 8.52 14.26 -8.07
C ASN A 134 9.02 14.12 -6.62
N THR A 135 8.71 13.07 -5.89
CA THR A 135 8.93 13.12 -4.44
C THR A 135 9.86 12.07 -3.86
N GLY A 136 10.06 10.93 -4.49
CA GLY A 136 10.86 9.84 -3.90
C GLY A 136 10.54 9.50 -2.43
N ILE A 137 9.71 10.32 -1.77
CA ILE A 137 9.37 10.20 -0.36
C ILE A 137 8.22 9.21 -0.18
N SER A 138 8.49 8.19 0.58
CA SER A 138 7.50 7.15 0.91
C SER A 138 6.32 7.71 1.72
N SER A 139 5.21 6.95 1.77
CA SER A 139 4.09 7.25 2.67
C SER A 139 4.51 7.13 4.13
N THR A 140 3.87 7.92 4.99
CA THR A 140 3.87 7.68 6.43
C THR A 140 3.09 6.40 6.71
N VAL A 141 3.57 5.57 7.63
CA VAL A 141 2.95 4.29 7.99
C VAL A 141 2.63 4.30 9.47
N ILE A 142 1.35 4.09 9.79
CA ILE A 142 0.86 4.03 11.18
C ILE A 142 0.23 2.67 11.44
N ASP A 143 0.64 2.05 12.54
CA ASP A 143 0.03 0.82 13.07
C ASP A 143 -1.11 1.20 14.01
N LEU A 144 -2.35 0.90 13.60
CA LEU A 144 -3.57 1.15 14.35
C LEU A 144 -4.02 -0.05 15.20
N ILE A 145 -3.28 -1.17 15.15
CA ILE A 145 -3.53 -2.32 16.01
C ILE A 145 -3.01 -2.06 17.43
N LYS A 146 -2.00 -1.23 17.53
CA LYS A 146 -1.43 -0.83 18.83
C LYS A 146 -2.29 0.25 19.50
N THR A 147 -2.35 0.21 20.81
CA THR A 147 -2.96 1.25 21.64
C THR A 147 -1.90 1.75 22.63
N PRO A 148 -1.44 3.01 22.50
CA PRO A 148 -1.78 3.97 21.45
C PRO A 148 -1.25 3.56 20.06
N PRO A 149 -1.80 4.12 18.96
CA PRO A 149 -1.30 3.90 17.61
C PRO A 149 0.18 4.25 17.49
N LYS A 150 0.93 3.52 16.63
CA LYS A 150 2.38 3.70 16.51
C LYS A 150 2.79 4.10 15.10
N VAL A 151 3.54 5.18 14.96
CA VAL A 151 4.19 5.52 13.68
C VAL A 151 5.36 4.56 13.46
N LEU A 152 5.26 3.70 12.44
CA LEU A 152 6.31 2.75 12.07
C LEU A 152 7.31 3.34 11.09
N ARG A 153 6.86 4.31 10.29
CA ARG A 153 7.70 5.03 9.33
C ARG A 153 7.14 6.44 9.16
N GLN A 154 7.98 7.42 9.41
CA GLN A 154 7.69 8.80 9.05
C GLN A 154 7.99 8.99 7.56
N GLY A 155 7.02 9.53 6.81
CA GLY A 155 7.13 9.80 5.38
C GLY A 155 6.71 11.23 5.06
N LYS A 156 6.04 11.41 3.91
CA LYS A 156 5.64 12.75 3.42
C LYS A 156 4.67 13.50 4.36
N ILE A 157 3.83 12.77 5.09
CA ILE A 157 2.86 13.35 6.03
C ILE A 157 3.44 13.25 7.44
N PHE A 158 3.65 14.37 8.10
CA PHE A 158 4.06 14.40 9.50
C PHE A 158 2.82 14.20 10.40
N ILE A 159 2.85 13.17 11.23
CA ILE A 159 1.81 12.86 12.20
C ILE A 159 2.48 12.57 13.54
N GLU A 160 2.15 13.36 14.54
CA GLU A 160 2.41 13.04 15.93
C GLU A 160 1.21 12.24 16.46
N VAL A 161 1.47 11.04 16.95
CA VAL A 161 0.47 10.29 17.70
C VAL A 161 0.69 10.61 19.15
N GLU A 162 -0.22 11.38 19.73
CA GLU A 162 -0.18 11.67 21.15
C GLU A 162 -0.18 10.36 21.94
N THR A 163 0.88 10.14 22.71
CA THR A 163 0.86 9.16 23.78
C THR A 163 -0.08 9.71 24.85
N PRO A 164 -1.10 8.98 25.30
CA PRO A 164 -1.90 9.41 26.44
C PRO A 164 -0.93 9.70 27.60
N GLN A 165 -0.97 10.93 28.10
CA GLN A 165 -0.31 11.23 29.36
C GLN A 165 -0.95 10.34 30.42
N SER A 166 -0.14 9.49 31.04
CA SER A 166 -0.51 8.62 32.15
C SER A 166 -0.93 9.43 33.39
#